data_8143837110b2114f36e7fc0f82edc828
#
_entry.id   8143837110b2114f36e7fc0f82edc828
#
_cell.length_a   1.000
_cell.length_b   1.000
_cell.length_c   1.000
_cell.angle_alpha   90.00
_cell.angle_beta   90.00
_cell.angle_gamma   90.00
#
_symmetry.space_group_name_H-M   'P 1'
#
loop_
_entity.id
_entity.type
_entity.pdbx_description
1 polymer ?
#
loop_
_entity_poly.entity_id
_entity_poly.type
_entity_poly.pdbx_seq_one_letter_code
_entity_poly.pdbx_strand_id
1 'polypeptide(L)'
;RDYWLHLDSIQKRPDRLVYPSRGNIFSADGKLMATSVPCYYLYIDFAADCYSNKTKKWSSLDTFLYSKHNGVDSLSVYLSRKLKDRTPAGYKKYLLSGLNAKKKSRQFPICRDKVSYSDLKEIKKFPFLRLGVFKSGFYTREMVERQKPFGTLASRTIGDTFRDIDPKTGLTKGKNGLELQYDTLLHGV
;
A
#
# COMPACT_ATOMS: atom_id res chain seq x y z
N ARG A 1 -0.61 -37.87 -11.45
CA ARG A 1 -1.31 -37.42 -10.21
C ARG A 1 -0.30 -37.16 -9.10
N ASP A 2 0.60 -38.10 -8.81
CA ASP A 2 1.57 -37.99 -7.71
C ASP A 2 2.60 -36.87 -7.89
N TYR A 3 2.99 -36.59 -9.13
CA TYR A 3 3.85 -35.43 -9.45
C TYR A 3 3.24 -34.10 -9.04
N TRP A 4 1.95 -33.88 -9.29
CA TRP A 4 1.24 -32.65 -8.91
C TRP A 4 1.02 -32.54 -7.41
N LEU A 5 0.77 -33.65 -6.72
CA LEU A 5 0.66 -33.70 -5.27
C LEU A 5 2.01 -33.37 -4.60
N HIS A 6 3.13 -33.85 -5.20
CA HIS A 6 4.46 -33.52 -4.73
C HIS A 6 4.79 -32.04 -4.92
N LEU A 7 4.45 -31.45 -6.08
CA LEU A 7 4.61 -30.00 -6.32
C LEU A 7 3.79 -29.16 -5.36
N ASP A 8 2.55 -29.55 -5.07
CA ASP A 8 1.68 -28.85 -4.11
C ASP A 8 2.28 -28.89 -2.69
N SER A 9 2.86 -30.02 -2.29
CA SER A 9 3.54 -30.15 -0.99
C SER A 9 4.79 -29.27 -0.87
N ILE A 10 5.52 -29.05 -1.97
CA ILE A 10 6.70 -28.16 -2.01
C ILE A 10 6.29 -26.69 -2.07
N GLN A 11 5.16 -26.38 -2.70
CA GLN A 11 4.62 -25.01 -2.79
C GLN A 11 3.73 -24.61 -1.60
N LYS A 12 3.84 -25.28 -0.47
CA LYS A 12 3.17 -24.82 0.76
C LYS A 12 3.57 -23.36 1.00
N ARG A 13 2.65 -22.46 0.67
CA ARG A 13 2.80 -21.05 1.05
C ARG A 13 2.87 -21.03 2.57
N PRO A 14 3.89 -20.40 3.16
CA PRO A 14 3.93 -20.27 4.61
C PRO A 14 2.61 -19.60 5.04
N ASP A 15 2.00 -20.14 6.09
CA ASP A 15 0.78 -19.57 6.65
C ASP A 15 1.01 -18.09 6.91
N ARG A 16 0.20 -17.25 6.28
CA ARG A 16 0.30 -15.82 6.47
C ARG A 16 -0.37 -15.49 7.80
N LEU A 17 0.42 -15.11 8.78
CA LEU A 17 -0.10 -14.58 10.03
C LEU A 17 -0.88 -13.29 9.73
N VAL A 18 -2.16 -13.31 10.01
CA VAL A 18 -3.04 -12.14 9.96
C VAL A 18 -3.17 -11.62 11.37
N TYR A 19 -2.53 -10.49 11.63
CA TYR A 19 -2.61 -9.85 12.95
C TYR A 19 -3.95 -9.14 13.12
N PRO A 20 -4.58 -9.20 14.31
CA PRO A 20 -5.81 -8.50 14.57
C PRO A 20 -5.59 -6.97 14.48
N SER A 21 -6.60 -6.25 14.03
CA SER A 21 -6.59 -4.80 14.11
C SER A 21 -6.84 -4.34 15.54
N ARG A 22 -6.15 -3.29 15.98
CA ARG A 22 -6.31 -2.71 17.30
C ARG A 22 -7.74 -2.22 17.51
N GLY A 23 -8.34 -2.54 18.66
CA GLY A 23 -9.72 -2.22 19.02
C GLY A 23 -10.03 -0.72 19.04
N ASN A 24 -11.30 -0.36 18.95
CA ASN A 24 -11.77 1.01 18.96
C ASN A 24 -11.95 1.56 20.39
N ILE A 25 -11.75 2.87 20.56
CA ILE A 25 -12.06 3.59 21.80
C ILE A 25 -13.26 4.48 21.53
N PHE A 26 -14.29 4.34 22.35
CA PHE A 26 -15.52 5.13 22.29
C PHE A 26 -15.64 6.04 23.50
N SER A 27 -16.33 7.17 23.36
CA SER A 27 -16.80 8.00 24.49
C SER A 27 -18.02 7.36 25.15
N ALA A 28 -18.42 7.87 26.30
CA ALA A 28 -19.64 7.45 26.98
C ALA A 28 -20.90 7.62 26.11
N ASP A 29 -20.91 8.59 25.21
CA ASP A 29 -21.99 8.85 24.24
C ASP A 29 -21.91 7.96 23.00
N GLY A 30 -21.02 6.96 22.97
CA GLY A 30 -20.84 6.07 21.83
C GLY A 30 -20.12 6.68 20.62
N LYS A 31 -19.51 7.86 20.75
CA LYS A 31 -18.74 8.48 19.66
C LYS A 31 -17.36 7.84 19.54
N LEU A 32 -16.94 7.59 18.31
CA LEU A 32 -15.65 6.94 18.01
C LEU A 32 -14.50 7.92 18.28
N MET A 33 -13.73 7.70 19.33
CA MET A 33 -12.61 8.56 19.75
C MET A 33 -11.27 8.15 19.15
N ALA A 34 -11.03 6.85 18.99
CA ALA A 34 -9.86 6.31 18.30
C ALA A 34 -10.20 5.02 17.57
N THR A 35 -9.70 4.88 16.36
CA THR A 35 -9.92 3.71 15.50
C THR A 35 -8.69 3.38 14.68
N SER A 36 -8.60 2.14 14.24
CA SER A 36 -7.55 1.66 13.34
C SER A 36 -8.08 1.62 11.91
N VAL A 37 -7.46 2.38 11.01
CA VAL A 37 -7.89 2.50 9.62
C VAL A 37 -6.80 1.96 8.70
N PRO A 38 -7.13 1.08 7.74
CA PRO A 38 -6.16 0.63 6.75
C PRO A 38 -5.80 1.76 5.79
N CYS A 39 -4.51 1.97 5.61
CA CYS A 39 -3.92 2.89 4.64
C CYS A 39 -2.98 2.12 3.74
N TYR A 40 -2.72 2.63 2.55
CA TYR A 40 -1.99 1.91 1.52
C TYR A 40 -0.85 2.74 0.96
N TYR A 41 0.34 2.13 0.88
CA TYR A 41 1.44 2.64 0.07
C TYR A 41 1.38 2.04 -1.32
N LEU A 42 1.64 2.85 -2.32
CA LEU A 42 1.58 2.49 -3.72
C LEU A 42 2.98 2.30 -4.30
N TYR A 43 3.22 1.15 -4.92
CA TYR A 43 4.52 0.80 -5.50
C TYR A 43 4.38 0.28 -6.93
N ILE A 44 5.46 0.47 -7.71
CA ILE A 44 5.66 -0.21 -8.98
C ILE A 44 6.96 -1.01 -8.90
N ASP A 45 6.92 -2.27 -9.29
CA ASP A 45 8.09 -3.12 -9.46
C ASP A 45 8.62 -2.97 -10.89
N PHE A 46 9.59 -2.07 -11.09
CA PHE A 46 10.25 -1.91 -12.38
C PHE A 46 11.28 -3.01 -12.68
N ALA A 47 11.63 -3.84 -11.71
CA ALA A 47 12.48 -5.01 -11.91
C ALA A 47 11.69 -6.27 -12.30
N ALA A 48 10.35 -6.19 -12.35
CA ALA A 48 9.50 -7.30 -12.74
C ALA A 48 9.74 -7.71 -14.21
N ASP A 49 9.51 -8.99 -14.51
CA ASP A 49 9.71 -9.56 -15.84
C ASP A 49 8.88 -8.88 -16.93
N CYS A 50 7.76 -8.27 -16.56
CA CYS A 50 6.92 -7.52 -17.49
C CYS A 50 7.63 -6.30 -18.14
N TYR A 51 8.69 -5.78 -17.52
CA TYR A 51 9.54 -4.71 -18.07
C TYR A 51 10.83 -5.22 -18.74
N SER A 52 11.00 -6.54 -18.82
CA SER A 52 12.14 -7.15 -19.50
C SER A 52 11.87 -7.27 -21.00
N ASN A 53 12.85 -6.88 -21.84
CA ASN A 53 12.77 -7.00 -23.31
C ASN A 53 12.82 -8.47 -23.81
N LYS A 54 12.78 -9.46 -22.90
CA LYS A 54 12.92 -10.88 -23.25
C LYS A 54 11.65 -11.51 -23.83
N THR A 55 10.50 -10.87 -23.73
CA THR A 55 9.22 -11.36 -24.24
C THR A 55 8.88 -10.71 -25.58
N LYS A 56 8.89 -11.49 -26.65
CA LYS A 56 8.81 -11.12 -28.07
C LYS A 56 7.46 -10.56 -28.57
N LYS A 57 6.49 -10.23 -27.78
CA LYS A 57 5.22 -9.62 -28.24
C LYS A 57 4.72 -8.60 -27.22
N TRP A 58 4.65 -7.31 -27.65
CA TRP A 58 4.03 -6.21 -26.91
C TRP A 58 4.32 -6.27 -25.42
N SER A 59 5.56 -5.96 -25.05
CA SER A 59 5.97 -5.97 -23.66
C SER A 59 5.16 -4.91 -22.90
N SER A 60 4.96 -5.12 -21.63
CA SER A 60 4.36 -4.08 -20.76
C SER A 60 5.18 -2.79 -20.81
N LEU A 61 6.47 -2.89 -21.13
CA LEU A 61 7.36 -1.76 -21.39
C LEU A 61 6.88 -0.93 -22.58
N ASP A 62 6.53 -1.56 -23.72
CA ASP A 62 6.03 -0.85 -24.88
C ASP A 62 4.69 -0.20 -24.61
N THR A 63 3.80 -0.89 -23.90
CA THR A 63 2.53 -0.33 -23.45
C THR A 63 2.76 0.89 -22.55
N PHE A 64 3.69 0.80 -21.61
CA PHE A 64 4.00 1.89 -20.69
C PHE A 64 4.59 3.09 -21.42
N LEU A 65 5.51 2.88 -22.38
CA LEU A 65 6.21 3.97 -23.07
C LEU A 65 5.39 4.58 -24.21
N TYR A 66 4.70 3.76 -25.02
CA TYR A 66 4.17 4.19 -26.32
C TYR A 66 2.65 4.15 -26.43
N SER A 67 1.92 3.59 -25.47
CA SER A 67 0.46 3.56 -25.57
C SER A 67 -0.15 4.93 -25.28
N LYS A 68 -0.96 5.43 -26.22
CA LYS A 68 -1.69 6.71 -26.08
C LYS A 68 -2.68 6.70 -24.90
N HIS A 69 -3.30 5.55 -24.61
CA HIS A 69 -4.37 5.45 -23.61
C HIS A 69 -3.96 4.77 -22.32
N ASN A 70 -2.94 3.91 -22.35
CA ASN A 70 -2.46 3.15 -21.20
C ASN A 70 -1.00 3.42 -20.86
N GLY A 71 -0.39 4.45 -21.45
CA GLY A 71 1.01 4.78 -21.25
C GLY A 71 1.27 5.70 -20.07
N VAL A 72 2.55 5.98 -19.87
CA VAL A 72 3.05 6.85 -18.79
C VAL A 72 2.44 8.26 -18.84
N ASP A 73 2.13 8.77 -20.03
CA ASP A 73 1.55 10.11 -20.20
C ASP A 73 0.15 10.17 -19.59
N SER A 74 -0.73 9.25 -20.00
CA SER A 74 -2.07 9.15 -19.42
C SER A 74 -2.02 8.91 -17.92
N LEU A 75 -1.19 7.96 -17.47
CA LEU A 75 -1.02 7.66 -16.05
C LEU A 75 -0.58 8.90 -15.26
N SER A 76 0.38 9.67 -15.76
CA SER A 76 0.89 10.87 -15.09
C SER A 76 -0.17 11.94 -14.91
N VAL A 77 -1.08 12.13 -15.88
CA VAL A 77 -2.20 13.07 -15.77
C VAL A 77 -3.18 12.62 -14.68
N TYR A 78 -3.54 11.33 -14.65
CA TYR A 78 -4.48 10.81 -13.66
C TYR A 78 -3.91 10.86 -12.23
N LEU A 79 -2.63 10.48 -12.05
CA LEU A 79 -1.95 10.56 -10.75
C LEU A 79 -1.85 12.00 -10.25
N SER A 80 -1.44 12.94 -11.12
CA SER A 80 -1.34 14.35 -10.77
C SER A 80 -2.69 14.92 -10.32
N ARG A 81 -3.77 14.59 -11.03
CA ARG A 81 -5.12 15.03 -10.68
C ARG A 81 -5.60 14.49 -9.34
N LYS A 82 -5.29 13.22 -9.05
CA LYS A 82 -5.78 12.56 -7.83
C LYS A 82 -4.93 12.88 -6.60
N LEU A 83 -3.63 12.79 -6.72
CA LEU A 83 -2.69 12.93 -5.58
C LEU A 83 -2.27 14.38 -5.33
N LYS A 84 -2.28 15.23 -6.35
CA LYS A 84 -1.99 16.68 -6.28
C LYS A 84 -0.63 17.06 -5.69
N ASP A 85 0.29 16.11 -5.60
CA ASP A 85 1.64 16.30 -5.05
C ASP A 85 2.67 16.68 -6.11
N ARG A 86 2.38 16.39 -7.40
CA ARG A 86 3.25 16.69 -8.54
C ARG A 86 2.46 17.07 -9.79
N THR A 87 3.08 17.84 -10.67
CA THR A 87 2.54 18.11 -12.01
C THR A 87 2.56 16.87 -12.90
N PRO A 88 1.74 16.79 -13.96
CA PRO A 88 1.77 15.67 -14.91
C PRO A 88 3.16 15.42 -15.50
N ALA A 89 3.86 16.49 -15.91
CA ALA A 89 5.23 16.40 -16.41
C ALA A 89 6.21 15.91 -15.33
N GLY A 90 6.02 16.34 -14.09
CA GLY A 90 6.78 15.87 -12.92
C GLY A 90 6.60 14.39 -12.66
N TYR A 91 5.37 13.88 -12.72
CA TYR A 91 5.08 12.45 -12.61
C TYR A 91 5.70 11.64 -13.73
N LYS A 92 5.58 12.11 -14.99
CA LYS A 92 6.21 11.45 -16.14
C LYS A 92 7.72 11.32 -15.93
N LYS A 93 8.41 12.43 -15.61
CA LYS A 93 9.85 12.42 -15.35
C LYS A 93 10.22 11.49 -14.20
N TYR A 94 9.44 11.49 -13.12
CA TYR A 94 9.65 10.66 -11.94
C TYR A 94 9.51 9.16 -12.26
N LEU A 95 8.44 8.75 -12.93
CA LEU A 95 8.21 7.35 -13.30
C LEU A 95 9.26 6.85 -14.31
N LEU A 96 9.63 7.67 -15.30
CA LEU A 96 10.70 7.34 -16.23
C LEU A 96 12.07 7.24 -15.55
N SER A 97 12.35 8.04 -14.53
CA SER A 97 13.59 7.92 -13.76
C SER A 97 13.71 6.57 -13.05
N GLY A 98 12.58 6.05 -12.52
CA GLY A 98 12.54 4.71 -11.91
C GLY A 98 12.75 3.59 -12.92
N LEU A 99 12.15 3.71 -14.11
CA LEU A 99 12.29 2.74 -15.19
C LEU A 99 13.71 2.69 -15.76
N ASN A 100 14.35 3.86 -15.92
CA ASN A 100 15.68 4.03 -16.54
C ASN A 100 16.82 3.92 -15.53
N ALA A 101 16.54 3.66 -14.25
CA ALA A 101 17.57 3.51 -13.25
C ALA A 101 18.49 2.33 -13.58
N LYS A 102 19.83 2.49 -13.38
CA LYS A 102 20.83 1.43 -13.58
C LYS A 102 20.48 0.17 -12.78
N LYS A 103 20.03 0.34 -11.54
CA LYS A 103 19.49 -0.72 -10.70
C LYS A 103 17.99 -0.47 -10.51
N LYS A 104 17.17 -1.24 -11.21
CA LYS A 104 15.72 -1.14 -11.13
C LYS A 104 15.23 -1.55 -9.73
N SER A 105 14.37 -0.74 -9.15
CA SER A 105 13.79 -1.02 -7.83
C SER A 105 12.56 -1.92 -7.97
N ARG A 106 12.47 -2.92 -7.08
CA ARG A 106 11.24 -3.70 -6.92
C ARG A 106 10.17 -2.94 -6.12
N GLN A 107 10.57 -1.93 -5.35
CA GLN A 107 9.70 -1.12 -4.50
C GLN A 107 9.85 0.36 -4.86
N PHE A 108 9.48 0.73 -6.10
CA PHE A 108 9.48 2.12 -6.50
C PHE A 108 8.19 2.80 -6.04
N PRO A 109 8.23 3.77 -5.10
CA PRO A 109 7.04 4.40 -4.59
C PRO A 109 6.42 5.32 -5.65
N ILE A 110 5.10 5.26 -5.82
CA ILE A 110 4.37 6.16 -6.72
C ILE A 110 4.20 7.54 -6.08
N CYS A 111 3.85 7.56 -4.80
CA CYS A 111 3.71 8.78 -3.99
C CYS A 111 4.41 8.59 -2.65
N ARG A 112 4.64 9.71 -1.94
CA ARG A 112 5.22 9.69 -0.59
C ARG A 112 4.19 9.35 0.47
N ASP A 113 2.98 9.87 0.28
CA ASP A 113 1.92 9.77 1.25
C ASP A 113 1.11 8.48 1.09
N LYS A 114 0.53 8.06 2.18
CA LYS A 114 -0.41 6.95 2.22
C LYS A 114 -1.72 7.37 1.57
N VAL A 115 -2.38 6.43 0.95
CA VAL A 115 -3.72 6.65 0.37
C VAL A 115 -4.78 5.86 1.13
N SER A 116 -5.99 6.39 1.16
CA SER A 116 -7.15 5.69 1.73
C SER A 116 -7.59 4.53 0.86
N TYR A 117 -8.41 3.64 1.41
CA TYR A 117 -8.99 2.55 0.62
C TYR A 117 -9.85 3.05 -0.55
N SER A 118 -10.60 4.13 -0.36
CA SER A 118 -11.41 4.75 -1.43
C SER A 118 -10.53 5.24 -2.58
N ASP A 119 -9.46 5.95 -2.27
CA ASP A 119 -8.51 6.46 -3.25
C ASP A 119 -7.78 5.32 -3.98
N LEU A 120 -7.38 4.28 -3.23
CA LEU A 120 -6.80 3.08 -3.82
C LEU A 120 -7.72 2.43 -4.85
N LYS A 121 -9.03 2.32 -4.54
CA LYS A 121 -10.01 1.73 -5.45
C LYS A 121 -10.13 2.51 -6.76
N GLU A 122 -10.00 3.84 -6.69
CA GLU A 122 -9.98 4.69 -7.88
C GLU A 122 -8.65 4.55 -8.66
N ILE A 123 -7.52 4.61 -7.96
CA ILE A 123 -6.18 4.52 -8.55
C ILE A 123 -5.98 3.18 -9.28
N LYS A 124 -6.51 2.09 -8.76
CA LYS A 124 -6.49 0.78 -9.44
C LYS A 124 -7.18 0.78 -10.81
N LYS A 125 -8.08 1.73 -11.07
CA LYS A 125 -8.76 1.88 -12.37
C LYS A 125 -7.98 2.74 -13.35
N PHE A 126 -6.90 3.40 -12.93
CA PHE A 126 -6.11 4.29 -13.78
C PHE A 126 -5.47 3.56 -14.95
N PRO A 127 -5.24 4.27 -16.06
CA PRO A 127 -4.51 3.75 -17.19
C PRO A 127 -3.22 3.07 -16.76
N PHE A 128 -2.86 1.97 -17.41
CA PHE A 128 -1.74 1.11 -17.07
C PHE A 128 -1.90 0.34 -15.74
N LEU A 129 -2.25 0.98 -14.61
CA LEU A 129 -2.39 0.30 -13.31
C LEU A 129 -3.50 -0.74 -13.33
N ARG A 130 -4.58 -0.49 -14.07
CA ARG A 130 -5.71 -1.43 -14.27
C ARG A 130 -5.34 -2.77 -14.91
N LEU A 131 -4.15 -2.85 -15.52
CA LEU A 131 -3.66 -4.09 -16.15
C LEU A 131 -3.26 -5.16 -15.12
N GLY A 132 -3.24 -4.81 -13.84
CA GLY A 132 -2.92 -5.70 -12.73
C GLY A 132 -1.42 -5.92 -12.53
N VAL A 133 -1.07 -6.60 -11.44
CA VAL A 133 0.31 -6.77 -10.95
C VAL A 133 1.23 -7.36 -12.03
N PHE A 134 0.77 -8.41 -12.72
CA PHE A 134 1.61 -9.12 -13.70
C PHE A 134 1.93 -8.32 -14.96
N LYS A 135 1.11 -7.34 -15.32
CA LYS A 135 1.32 -6.52 -16.53
C LYS A 135 1.82 -5.11 -16.23
N SER A 136 1.49 -4.55 -15.08
CA SER A 136 1.92 -3.21 -14.71
C SER A 136 3.01 -3.16 -13.64
N GLY A 137 3.30 -4.28 -12.97
CA GLY A 137 4.17 -4.30 -11.80
C GLY A 137 3.59 -3.52 -10.60
N PHE A 138 2.35 -3.04 -10.69
CA PHE A 138 1.72 -2.25 -9.64
C PHE A 138 1.25 -3.13 -8.49
N TYR A 139 1.68 -2.80 -7.29
CA TYR A 139 1.20 -3.45 -6.08
C TYR A 139 1.08 -2.46 -4.92
N THR A 140 0.41 -2.88 -3.88
CA THR A 140 0.14 -2.03 -2.70
C THR A 140 0.59 -2.74 -1.44
N ARG A 141 1.09 -1.98 -0.49
CA ARG A 141 1.38 -2.45 0.86
C ARG A 141 0.40 -1.82 1.82
N GLU A 142 -0.37 -2.66 2.47
CA GLU A 142 -1.30 -2.24 3.50
C GLU A 142 -0.55 -1.93 4.80
N MET A 143 -0.97 -0.87 5.47
CA MET A 143 -0.58 -0.52 6.83
C MET A 143 -1.82 -0.06 7.59
N VAL A 144 -1.86 -0.38 8.85
CA VAL A 144 -2.92 0.09 9.75
C VAL A 144 -2.43 1.36 10.45
N GLU A 145 -3.22 2.41 10.40
CA GLU A 145 -2.94 3.69 11.07
C GLU A 145 -3.97 3.97 12.13
N ARG A 146 -3.49 4.39 13.31
CA ARG A 146 -4.36 4.83 14.39
C ARG A 146 -4.84 6.24 14.13
N GLN A 147 -6.14 6.41 13.97
CA GLN A 147 -6.77 7.71 13.73
C GLN A 147 -7.65 8.13 14.90
N LYS A 148 -7.63 9.43 15.17
CA LYS A 148 -8.48 10.10 16.17
C LYS A 148 -9.42 11.05 15.41
N PRO A 149 -10.68 10.65 15.15
CA PRO A 149 -11.59 11.45 14.32
C PRO A 149 -11.82 12.88 14.83
N PHE A 150 -11.76 13.10 16.14
CA PHE A 150 -11.90 14.41 16.77
C PHE A 150 -10.57 15.17 16.98
N GLY A 151 -9.49 14.72 16.31
CA GLY A 151 -8.20 15.41 16.31
C GLY A 151 -7.60 15.53 17.71
N THR A 152 -7.49 16.77 18.21
CA THR A 152 -6.84 17.06 19.51
C THR A 152 -7.74 16.83 20.71
N LEU A 153 -9.06 16.62 20.52
CA LEU A 153 -10.00 16.38 21.61
C LEU A 153 -9.60 15.14 22.40
N ALA A 154 -9.39 15.32 23.70
CA ALA A 154 -8.96 14.27 24.62
C ALA A 154 -7.69 13.50 24.17
N SER A 155 -6.88 14.07 23.30
CA SER A 155 -5.73 13.35 22.71
C SER A 155 -4.72 12.91 23.76
N ARG A 156 -4.51 13.67 24.83
CA ARG A 156 -3.64 13.28 25.96
C ARG A 156 -4.22 12.13 26.79
N THR A 157 -5.54 12.15 27.01
CA THR A 157 -6.23 11.07 27.74
C THR A 157 -6.25 9.78 26.93
N ILE A 158 -6.61 9.86 25.65
CA ILE A 158 -6.59 8.71 24.74
C ILE A 158 -5.17 8.17 24.62
N GLY A 159 -4.20 9.05 24.46
CA GLY A 159 -2.81 8.70 24.25
C GLY A 159 -2.47 8.38 22.81
N ASP A 160 -1.24 7.93 22.61
CA ASP A 160 -0.68 7.58 21.30
C ASP A 160 -0.19 6.13 21.27
N THR A 161 -0.03 5.60 20.09
CA THR A 161 0.61 4.30 19.87
C THR A 161 2.03 4.51 19.29
N PHE A 162 2.90 3.55 19.46
CA PHE A 162 4.16 3.52 18.73
C PHE A 162 3.88 3.36 17.23
N ARG A 163 4.71 3.98 16.40
CA ARG A 163 4.59 3.86 14.93
C ARG A 163 5.09 2.51 14.42
N ASP A 164 6.03 1.93 15.13
CA ASP A 164 6.66 0.70 14.73
C ASP A 164 5.84 -0.49 15.21
N ILE A 165 5.64 -1.42 14.31
CA ILE A 165 5.04 -2.71 14.59
C ILE A 165 6.11 -3.56 15.28
N ASP A 166 5.81 -4.12 16.43
CA ASP A 166 6.71 -5.07 17.10
C ASP A 166 6.98 -6.27 16.16
N PRO A 167 8.22 -6.51 15.75
CA PRO A 167 8.54 -7.57 14.79
C PRO A 167 8.21 -8.98 15.31
N LYS A 168 8.09 -9.15 16.62
CA LYS A 168 7.76 -10.44 17.26
C LYS A 168 6.26 -10.70 17.31
N THR A 169 5.48 -9.67 17.64
CA THR A 169 4.03 -9.80 17.84
C THR A 169 3.22 -9.29 16.65
N GLY A 170 3.82 -8.50 15.76
CA GLY A 170 3.13 -7.87 14.62
C GLY A 170 2.11 -6.81 15.03
N LEU A 171 2.14 -6.37 16.30
CA LEU A 171 1.16 -5.47 16.88
C LEU A 171 1.80 -4.11 17.21
N THR A 172 0.99 -3.06 17.17
CA THR A 172 1.40 -1.73 17.64
C THR A 172 1.10 -1.61 19.14
N LYS A 173 2.08 -1.17 19.92
CA LYS A 173 1.92 -0.97 21.37
C LYS A 173 1.42 0.44 21.70
N GLY A 174 0.64 0.56 22.77
CA GLY A 174 0.29 1.85 23.36
C GLY A 174 1.50 2.54 23.94
N LYS A 175 1.63 3.86 23.72
CA LYS A 175 2.74 4.67 24.22
C LYS A 175 2.40 5.36 25.53
N ASN A 176 1.20 5.89 25.65
CA ASN A 176 0.69 6.63 26.82
C ASN A 176 -0.84 6.63 26.84
N GLY A 177 -1.44 7.19 27.90
CA GLY A 177 -2.88 7.35 28.08
C GLY A 177 -3.65 6.03 28.13
N LEU A 178 -4.90 6.05 27.67
CA LEU A 178 -5.76 4.86 27.60
C LEU A 178 -5.20 3.79 26.66
N GLU A 179 -4.51 4.22 25.60
CA GLU A 179 -3.85 3.31 24.68
C GLU A 179 -2.82 2.42 25.38
N LEU A 180 -2.08 2.95 26.35
CA LEU A 180 -1.13 2.18 27.14
C LEU A 180 -1.83 1.39 28.23
N GLN A 181 -2.75 2.03 28.99
CA GLN A 181 -3.42 1.41 30.12
C GLN A 181 -4.22 0.17 29.72
N TYR A 182 -4.89 0.22 28.56
CA TYR A 182 -5.72 -0.87 28.04
C TYR A 182 -5.08 -1.60 26.86
N ASP A 183 -3.75 -1.58 26.77
CA ASP A 183 -3.02 -2.12 25.64
C ASP A 183 -3.37 -3.58 25.36
N THR A 184 -3.41 -4.41 26.40
CA THR A 184 -3.76 -5.85 26.31
C THR A 184 -5.17 -6.10 25.79
N LEU A 185 -6.13 -5.25 26.16
CA LEU A 185 -7.52 -5.36 25.68
C LEU A 185 -7.68 -4.85 24.25
N LEU A 186 -6.92 -3.82 23.90
CA LEU A 186 -6.98 -3.19 22.56
C LEU A 186 -6.28 -4.01 21.49
N HIS A 187 -5.31 -4.85 21.81
CA HIS A 187 -4.63 -5.70 20.84
C HIS A 187 -5.54 -6.77 20.21
N GLY A 188 -6.61 -7.14 20.88
CA GLY A 188 -7.38 -8.33 20.53
C GLY A 188 -6.67 -9.63 20.97
N VAL A 189 -7.39 -10.69 20.95
CA VAL A 189 -6.94 -12.05 21.30
C VAL A 189 -6.53 -12.78 20.03
#